data_8e527cc672cf224bbfef9a3de134a083
#
_entry.id   8e527cc672cf224bbfef9a3de134a083
#
_cell.length_a   1.000
_cell.length_b   1.000
_cell.length_c   1.000
_cell.angle_alpha   90.00
_cell.angle_beta   90.00
_cell.angle_gamma   90.00
#
_symmetry.space_group_name_H-M   'P 1'
#
loop_
_entity.id
_entity.type
_entity.pdbx_description
1 polymer ?
#
loop_
_entity_poly.entity_id
_entity_poly.type
_entity_poly.pdbx_seq_one_letter_code
_entity_poly.pdbx_strand_id
1 'polypeptide(L)'
;HQMDVDVCHYSKNPLRIGGQWEHTAGHCKNGIMVCSHEWVEGVIDYYHFTGDERGLETAISIGDNILRLLDTPMYAKPGEANARETGWALRALVALYVETRDEKWLAKCEWIIDSFKIWEEEYGNWLAPYTDNTLIRVGFMISVAAGSVMRYYRVFPREDIKQMLIRATMILENLLRYHVLL
;
A
#
# COMPACT_ATOMS: atom_id res chain seq x y z
N HIS A 1 16.02 2.08 -6.20
CA HIS A 1 15.14 0.89 -6.21
C HIS A 1 14.25 0.84 -7.45
N GLN A 2 13.57 1.93 -7.81
CA GLN A 2 12.74 1.97 -9.03
C GLN A 2 13.53 1.84 -10.33
N MET A 3 14.83 2.06 -10.31
CA MET A 3 15.72 1.86 -11.47
C MET A 3 16.07 0.38 -11.70
N ASP A 4 15.82 -0.49 -10.71
CA ASP A 4 16.15 -1.91 -10.75
C ASP A 4 14.93 -2.81 -10.94
N VAL A 5 13.78 -2.23 -11.29
CA VAL A 5 12.54 -2.99 -11.50
C VAL A 5 12.00 -2.74 -12.90
N ASP A 6 11.58 -3.81 -13.55
CA ASP A 6 10.84 -3.75 -14.81
C ASP A 6 9.35 -3.76 -14.53
N VAL A 7 8.57 -3.05 -15.33
CA VAL A 7 7.12 -3.10 -15.30
C VAL A 7 6.60 -4.04 -16.38
N CYS A 8 5.75 -4.98 -16.00
CA CYS A 8 5.18 -5.94 -16.92
C CYS A 8 4.10 -5.27 -17.79
N HIS A 9 4.41 -5.03 -19.07
CA HIS A 9 3.45 -4.41 -20.00
C HIS A 9 2.51 -5.42 -20.69
N TYR A 10 2.92 -6.69 -20.76
CA TYR A 10 2.12 -7.73 -21.42
C TYR A 10 2.22 -9.07 -20.70
N SER A 11 1.07 -9.67 -20.42
CA SER A 11 0.98 -11.04 -19.91
C SER A 11 -0.38 -11.65 -20.23
N LYS A 12 -0.42 -12.98 -20.38
CA LYS A 12 -1.69 -13.74 -20.42
C LYS A 12 -2.40 -13.74 -19.05
N ASN A 13 -1.68 -13.50 -17.97
CA ASN A 13 -2.27 -13.36 -16.63
C ASN A 13 -2.46 -11.88 -16.31
N PRO A 14 -3.71 -11.39 -16.17
CA PRO A 14 -4.00 -9.98 -15.91
C PRO A 14 -3.37 -9.44 -14.61
N LEU A 15 -3.14 -10.32 -13.61
CA LEU A 15 -2.52 -9.94 -12.34
C LEU A 15 -1.03 -9.61 -12.45
N ARG A 16 -0.42 -9.86 -13.61
CA ARG A 16 0.96 -9.49 -13.88
C ARG A 16 1.11 -8.14 -14.57
N ILE A 17 0.10 -7.72 -15.35
CA ILE A 17 0.16 -6.49 -16.14
C ILE A 17 0.21 -5.29 -15.20
N GLY A 18 1.20 -4.43 -15.36
CA GLY A 18 1.49 -3.30 -14.49
C GLY A 18 2.33 -3.65 -13.26
N GLY A 19 2.52 -4.93 -12.95
CA GLY A 19 3.32 -5.36 -11.80
C GLY A 19 4.80 -4.98 -11.97
N GLN A 20 5.40 -4.48 -10.90
CA GLN A 20 6.81 -4.12 -10.85
C GLN A 20 7.65 -5.34 -10.48
N TRP A 21 8.46 -5.82 -11.43
CA TRP A 21 9.32 -6.98 -11.22
C TRP A 21 10.63 -6.57 -10.56
N GLU A 22 10.92 -7.18 -9.42
CA GLU A 22 12.27 -7.17 -8.87
C GLU A 22 13.11 -8.26 -9.51
N HIS A 23 14.40 -7.97 -9.78
CA HIS A 23 15.35 -8.93 -10.31
C HIS A 23 15.73 -10.05 -9.31
N THR A 24 15.15 -10.04 -8.11
CA THR A 24 15.33 -11.08 -7.10
C THR A 24 14.10 -11.98 -7.00
N ALA A 25 14.32 -13.29 -7.09
CA ALA A 25 13.27 -14.31 -7.08
C ALA A 25 12.41 -14.37 -5.78
N GLY A 26 12.77 -13.61 -4.74
CA GLY A 26 12.15 -13.73 -3.41
C GLY A 26 10.81 -13.00 -3.25
N HIS A 27 10.50 -12.00 -4.08
CA HIS A 27 9.37 -11.09 -3.86
C HIS A 27 8.19 -11.29 -4.84
N CYS A 28 8.37 -12.14 -5.85
CA CYS A 28 7.30 -12.49 -6.79
C CYS A 28 6.83 -13.93 -6.58
N LYS A 29 5.59 -14.12 -6.13
CA LYS A 29 4.96 -15.45 -6.13
C LYS A 29 4.34 -15.72 -7.50
N ASN A 30 4.87 -16.71 -8.23
CA ASN A 30 4.36 -17.09 -9.56
C ASN A 30 4.33 -15.91 -10.57
N GLY A 31 5.20 -14.93 -10.38
CA GLY A 31 5.26 -13.75 -11.21
C GLY A 31 4.13 -12.74 -10.99
N ILE A 32 3.46 -12.82 -9.85
CA ILE A 32 2.50 -11.80 -9.39
C ILE A 32 3.16 -11.02 -8.27
N MET A 33 3.20 -9.70 -8.42
CA MET A 33 3.74 -8.80 -7.42
C MET A 33 2.77 -8.65 -6.26
N VAL A 34 3.27 -8.30 -5.09
CA VAL A 34 2.47 -7.91 -3.92
C VAL A 34 2.48 -6.39 -3.77
N CYS A 35 1.42 -5.83 -3.19
CA CYS A 35 1.25 -4.37 -3.14
C CYS A 35 2.38 -3.61 -2.44
N SER A 36 3.12 -4.24 -1.53
CA SER A 36 4.28 -3.61 -0.88
C SER A 36 5.47 -3.35 -1.79
N HIS A 37 5.45 -3.86 -3.00
CA HIS A 37 6.47 -3.68 -4.04
C HIS A 37 5.95 -2.93 -5.27
N GLU A 38 4.83 -2.24 -5.13
CA GLU A 38 4.21 -1.42 -6.18
C GLU A 38 4.31 0.06 -5.82
N TRP A 39 5.19 0.79 -6.51
CA TRP A 39 5.48 2.20 -6.23
C TRP A 39 5.38 3.05 -7.49
N VAL A 40 4.65 4.16 -7.41
CA VAL A 40 4.39 5.04 -8.57
C VAL A 40 5.08 6.40 -8.48
N GLU A 41 5.46 6.83 -7.27
CA GLU A 41 5.89 8.21 -7.02
C GLU A 41 7.11 8.61 -7.86
N GLY A 42 8.17 7.78 -7.87
CA GLY A 42 9.36 8.09 -8.66
C GLY A 42 9.13 8.02 -10.18
N VAL A 43 8.11 7.26 -10.63
CA VAL A 43 7.72 7.22 -12.03
C VAL A 43 6.93 8.48 -12.41
N ILE A 44 6.08 8.97 -11.50
CA ILE A 44 5.40 10.27 -11.64
C ILE A 44 6.42 11.42 -11.62
N ASP A 45 7.40 11.38 -10.70
CA ASP A 45 8.48 12.36 -10.66
C ASP A 45 9.28 12.38 -11.97
N TYR A 46 9.56 11.22 -12.56
CA TYR A 46 10.21 11.14 -13.88
C TYR A 46 9.37 11.85 -14.95
N TYR A 47 8.06 11.63 -14.99
CA TYR A 47 7.15 12.35 -15.90
C TYR A 47 7.26 13.87 -15.70
N HIS A 48 7.20 14.35 -14.46
CA HIS A 48 7.31 15.79 -14.16
C HIS A 48 8.66 16.40 -14.58
N PHE A 49 9.75 15.68 -14.39
CA PHE A 49 11.08 16.18 -14.75
C PHE A 49 11.38 16.17 -16.25
N THR A 50 10.80 15.21 -16.98
CA THR A 50 11.16 14.98 -18.38
C THR A 50 10.08 15.37 -19.37
N GLY A 51 8.82 15.44 -18.94
CA GLY A 51 7.65 15.54 -19.84
C GLY A 51 7.37 14.27 -20.63
N ASP A 52 8.02 13.14 -20.30
CA ASP A 52 7.80 11.87 -20.99
C ASP A 52 6.50 11.21 -20.53
N GLU A 53 5.47 11.27 -21.35
CA GLU A 53 4.14 10.70 -21.11
C GLU A 53 4.18 9.21 -20.72
N ARG A 54 5.18 8.45 -21.19
CA ARG A 54 5.35 7.04 -20.82
C ARG A 54 5.52 6.84 -19.32
N GLY A 55 6.08 7.83 -18.61
CA GLY A 55 6.15 7.83 -17.14
C GLY A 55 4.76 7.76 -16.52
N LEU A 56 3.88 8.67 -16.92
CA LEU A 56 2.51 8.71 -16.39
C LEU A 56 1.70 7.46 -16.79
N GLU A 57 1.78 7.03 -18.06
CA GLU A 57 1.14 5.79 -18.53
C GLU A 57 1.58 4.57 -17.71
N THR A 58 2.88 4.48 -17.41
CA THR A 58 3.45 3.41 -16.59
C THR A 58 2.94 3.47 -15.15
N ALA A 59 2.89 4.65 -14.54
CA ALA A 59 2.35 4.84 -13.19
C ALA A 59 0.87 4.42 -13.11
N ILE A 60 0.07 4.78 -14.10
CA ILE A 60 -1.34 4.37 -14.22
C ILE A 60 -1.44 2.84 -14.35
N SER A 61 -0.61 2.21 -15.16
CA SER A 61 -0.58 0.75 -15.32
C SER A 61 -0.26 0.01 -14.03
N ILE A 62 0.69 0.55 -13.23
CA ILE A 62 1.00 0.03 -11.89
C ILE A 62 -0.22 0.18 -10.97
N GLY A 63 -0.87 1.34 -10.97
CA GLY A 63 -2.09 1.57 -10.18
C GLY A 63 -3.21 0.60 -10.56
N ASP A 64 -3.43 0.35 -11.84
CA ASP A 64 -4.41 -0.63 -12.30
C ASP A 64 -4.04 -2.07 -11.88
N ASN A 65 -2.75 -2.40 -11.77
CA ASN A 65 -2.32 -3.65 -11.18
C ASN A 65 -2.68 -3.72 -9.69
N ILE A 66 -2.40 -2.68 -8.92
CA ILE A 66 -2.77 -2.58 -7.50
C ILE A 66 -4.28 -2.80 -7.31
N LEU A 67 -5.14 -2.16 -8.13
CA LEU A 67 -6.59 -2.37 -8.05
C LEU A 67 -6.95 -3.84 -8.24
N ARG A 68 -6.39 -4.50 -9.27
CA ARG A 68 -6.64 -5.92 -9.53
C ARG A 68 -6.14 -6.83 -8.41
N LEU A 69 -5.00 -6.52 -7.81
CA LEU A 69 -4.45 -7.27 -6.67
C LEU A 69 -5.36 -7.16 -5.46
N LEU A 70 -5.83 -5.94 -5.14
CA LEU A 70 -6.71 -5.68 -4.01
C LEU A 70 -8.09 -6.34 -4.15
N ASP A 71 -8.51 -6.67 -5.37
CA ASP A 71 -9.76 -7.41 -5.63
C ASP A 71 -9.59 -8.94 -5.55
N THR A 72 -8.37 -9.42 -5.28
CA THR A 72 -8.15 -10.86 -5.07
C THR A 72 -8.58 -11.30 -3.66
N PRO A 73 -8.90 -12.59 -3.44
CA PRO A 73 -9.23 -13.11 -2.10
C PRO A 73 -8.13 -12.86 -1.05
N MET A 74 -6.88 -12.66 -1.47
CA MET A 74 -5.74 -12.38 -0.59
C MET A 74 -5.94 -11.10 0.23
N TYR A 75 -6.72 -10.15 -0.28
CA TYR A 75 -6.94 -8.85 0.40
C TYR A 75 -8.40 -8.68 0.88
N ALA A 76 -9.28 -9.64 0.57
CA ALA A 76 -10.72 -9.51 0.83
C ALA A 76 -11.11 -9.66 2.30
N LYS A 77 -10.23 -10.23 3.13
CA LYS A 77 -10.53 -10.45 4.56
C LYS A 77 -9.51 -9.76 5.45
N PRO A 78 -9.96 -9.10 6.52
CA PRO A 78 -9.07 -8.68 7.59
C PRO A 78 -8.24 -9.87 8.08
N GLY A 79 -6.93 -9.69 8.20
CA GLY A 79 -6.01 -10.75 8.63
C GLY A 79 -5.35 -11.55 7.51
N GLU A 80 -5.87 -11.54 6.28
CA GLU A 80 -5.19 -12.16 5.12
C GLU A 80 -4.22 -11.17 4.44
N ALA A 81 -4.54 -9.87 4.46
CA ALA A 81 -3.63 -8.80 4.09
C ALA A 81 -3.08 -8.13 5.34
N ASN A 82 -1.80 -7.81 5.33
CA ASN A 82 -1.21 -7.04 6.43
C ASN A 82 -1.25 -5.54 6.15
N ALA A 83 -1.15 -4.75 7.23
CA ALA A 83 -1.17 -3.30 7.14
C ALA A 83 -0.06 -2.72 6.23
N ARG A 84 1.06 -3.41 6.08
CA ARG A 84 2.15 -3.01 5.19
C ARG A 84 1.72 -3.05 3.73
N GLU A 85 1.09 -4.15 3.28
CA GLU A 85 0.67 -4.32 1.89
C GLU A 85 -0.38 -3.28 1.49
N THR A 86 -1.43 -3.16 2.31
CA THR A 86 -2.50 -2.19 2.07
C THR A 86 -2.04 -0.75 2.26
N GLY A 87 -1.09 -0.51 3.18
CA GLY A 87 -0.47 0.80 3.37
C GLY A 87 0.30 1.26 2.13
N TRP A 88 1.12 0.41 1.53
CA TRP A 88 1.83 0.74 0.29
C TRP A 88 0.86 0.97 -0.88
N ALA A 89 -0.18 0.15 -1.01
CA ALA A 89 -1.23 0.36 -2.00
C ALA A 89 -1.89 1.74 -1.82
N LEU A 90 -2.30 2.09 -0.59
CA LEU A 90 -2.89 3.40 -0.29
C LEU A 90 -1.97 4.55 -0.73
N ARG A 91 -0.67 4.45 -0.44
CA ARG A 91 0.32 5.47 -0.81
C ARG A 91 0.37 5.69 -2.31
N ALA A 92 0.44 4.62 -3.09
CA ALA A 92 0.48 4.68 -4.56
C ALA A 92 -0.83 5.26 -5.12
N LEU A 93 -1.98 4.80 -4.63
CA LEU A 93 -3.28 5.26 -5.11
C LEU A 93 -3.56 6.72 -4.77
N VAL A 94 -3.12 7.20 -3.60
CA VAL A 94 -3.20 8.64 -3.25
C VAL A 94 -2.36 9.48 -4.21
N ALA A 95 -1.14 9.05 -4.56
CA ALA A 95 -0.29 9.76 -5.51
C ALA A 95 -0.95 9.83 -6.90
N LEU A 96 -1.52 8.72 -7.39
CA LEU A 96 -2.26 8.68 -8.66
C LEU A 96 -3.50 9.55 -8.65
N TYR A 97 -4.26 9.58 -7.55
CA TYR A 97 -5.41 10.47 -7.43
C TYR A 97 -5.00 11.95 -7.48
N VAL A 98 -3.94 12.31 -6.78
CA VAL A 98 -3.42 13.69 -6.80
C VAL A 98 -3.00 14.11 -8.20
N GLU A 99 -2.39 13.20 -8.95
CA GLU A 99 -1.90 13.45 -10.30
C GLU A 99 -3.03 13.51 -11.35
N THR A 100 -3.89 12.48 -11.35
CA THR A 100 -4.85 12.29 -12.45
C THR A 100 -6.26 12.77 -12.15
N ARG A 101 -6.63 12.91 -10.88
CA ARG A 101 -8.02 13.19 -10.42
C ARG A 101 -9.03 12.11 -10.82
N ASP A 102 -8.58 10.92 -11.18
CA ASP A 102 -9.47 9.81 -11.49
C ASP A 102 -10.06 9.20 -10.21
N GLU A 103 -11.37 9.24 -10.10
CA GLU A 103 -12.14 8.80 -8.92
C GLU A 103 -11.96 7.30 -8.61
N LYS A 104 -11.54 6.47 -9.57
CA LYS A 104 -11.28 5.05 -9.32
C LYS A 104 -10.21 4.86 -8.25
N TRP A 105 -9.21 5.75 -8.19
CA TRP A 105 -8.14 5.70 -7.18
C TRP A 105 -8.68 6.06 -5.80
N LEU A 106 -9.50 7.13 -5.73
CA LEU A 106 -10.10 7.57 -4.48
C LEU A 106 -11.04 6.51 -3.90
N ALA A 107 -11.88 5.90 -4.72
CA ALA A 107 -12.79 4.85 -4.28
C ALA A 107 -12.05 3.69 -3.60
N LYS A 108 -10.89 3.29 -4.14
CA LYS A 108 -10.09 2.22 -3.53
C LYS A 108 -9.33 2.72 -2.29
N CYS A 109 -8.90 3.98 -2.25
CA CYS A 109 -8.34 4.58 -1.03
C CYS A 109 -9.34 4.53 0.13
N GLU A 110 -10.59 4.91 -0.10
CA GLU A 110 -11.65 4.85 0.92
C GLU A 110 -11.88 3.41 1.40
N TRP A 111 -11.92 2.45 0.50
CA TRP A 111 -12.02 1.04 0.85
C TRP A 111 -10.87 0.57 1.76
N ILE A 112 -9.64 1.00 1.50
CA ILE A 112 -8.47 0.68 2.34
C ILE A 112 -8.62 1.35 3.72
N ILE A 113 -9.02 2.60 3.77
CA ILE A 113 -9.24 3.33 5.04
C ILE A 113 -10.32 2.63 5.89
N ASP A 114 -11.41 2.20 5.27
CA ASP A 114 -12.46 1.46 5.97
C ASP A 114 -11.96 0.09 6.46
N SER A 115 -11.10 -0.59 5.70
CA SER A 115 -10.44 -1.82 6.16
C SER A 115 -9.57 -1.58 7.40
N PHE A 116 -8.85 -0.46 7.48
CA PHE A 116 -8.07 -0.10 8.67
C PHE A 116 -8.95 0.19 9.89
N LYS A 117 -10.12 0.83 9.69
CA LYS A 117 -11.10 1.02 10.77
C LYS A 117 -11.63 -0.32 11.30
N ILE A 118 -11.99 -1.23 10.41
CA ILE A 118 -12.45 -2.58 10.78
C ILE A 118 -11.37 -3.31 11.61
N TRP A 119 -10.11 -3.23 11.20
CA TRP A 119 -9.02 -3.84 11.98
C TRP A 119 -8.84 -3.21 13.36
N GLU A 120 -9.01 -1.88 13.49
CA GLU A 120 -8.99 -1.22 14.80
C GLU A 120 -10.14 -1.71 15.69
N GLU A 121 -11.35 -1.85 15.15
CA GLU A 121 -12.53 -2.31 15.88
C GLU A 121 -12.40 -3.77 16.32
N GLU A 122 -11.95 -4.66 15.45
CA GLU A 122 -11.88 -6.09 15.72
C GLU A 122 -10.68 -6.48 16.58
N TYR A 123 -9.53 -5.84 16.39
CA TYR A 123 -8.25 -6.25 16.98
C TYR A 123 -7.60 -5.18 17.85
N GLY A 124 -8.19 -4.01 17.94
CA GLY A 124 -7.64 -2.85 18.64
C GLY A 124 -6.41 -2.24 17.96
N ASN A 125 -6.00 -2.74 16.79
CA ASN A 125 -4.88 -2.22 16.00
C ASN A 125 -4.79 -2.83 14.60
N TRP A 126 -3.92 -2.26 13.77
CA TRP A 126 -3.55 -2.79 12.46
C TRP A 126 -2.55 -3.94 12.60
N LEU A 127 -2.83 -5.04 11.95
CA LEU A 127 -2.16 -6.30 12.17
C LEU A 127 -1.32 -6.72 10.95
N ALA A 128 -0.36 -7.59 11.23
CA ALA A 128 0.36 -8.36 10.25
C ALA A 128 0.04 -9.84 10.50
N PRO A 129 -0.76 -10.51 9.66
CA PRO A 129 -0.94 -11.94 9.76
C PRO A 129 0.34 -12.66 9.37
N TYR A 130 0.65 -13.72 10.09
CA TYR A 130 1.70 -14.67 9.75
C TYR A 130 1.10 -15.95 9.18
N THR A 131 1.92 -16.73 8.51
CA THR A 131 1.51 -17.97 7.81
C THR A 131 0.91 -19.05 8.70
N ASP A 132 1.03 -18.91 10.02
CA ASP A 132 0.46 -19.80 11.03
C ASP A 132 -0.84 -19.27 11.67
N ASN A 133 -1.47 -18.27 11.06
CA ASN A 133 -2.62 -17.53 11.59
C ASN A 133 -2.35 -16.76 12.89
N THR A 134 -1.11 -16.58 13.27
CA THR A 134 -0.75 -15.71 14.39
C THR A 134 -0.85 -14.26 13.97
N LEU A 135 -1.71 -13.49 14.64
CA LEU A 135 -1.81 -12.06 14.43
C LEU A 135 -0.79 -11.36 15.31
N ILE A 136 0.19 -10.74 14.70
CA ILE A 136 1.23 -10.01 15.42
C ILE A 136 1.23 -8.53 15.07
N ARG A 137 1.69 -7.74 16.04
CA ARG A 137 1.92 -6.30 15.84
C ARG A 137 3.37 -6.09 15.45
N VAL A 138 3.58 -5.65 14.23
CA VAL A 138 4.92 -5.40 13.71
C VAL A 138 5.12 -3.90 13.54
N GLY A 139 5.95 -3.30 14.37
CA GLY A 139 6.12 -1.85 14.46
C GLY A 139 6.43 -1.19 13.12
N PHE A 140 7.35 -1.75 12.31
CA PHE A 140 7.67 -1.17 11.00
C PHE A 140 6.49 -1.23 10.01
N MET A 141 5.68 -2.28 10.06
CA MET A 141 4.50 -2.41 9.17
C MET A 141 3.43 -1.38 9.54
N ILE A 142 3.21 -1.18 10.84
CA ILE A 142 2.30 -0.14 11.35
C ILE A 142 2.83 1.25 10.96
N SER A 143 4.14 1.48 11.06
CA SER A 143 4.77 2.74 10.67
C SER A 143 4.58 3.05 9.17
N VAL A 144 4.75 2.06 8.29
CA VAL A 144 4.48 2.18 6.86
C VAL A 144 3.02 2.55 6.61
N ALA A 145 2.09 1.84 7.25
CA ALA A 145 0.66 2.11 7.12
C ALA A 145 0.31 3.52 7.63
N ALA A 146 0.81 3.92 8.81
CA ALA A 146 0.59 5.25 9.37
C ALA A 146 1.13 6.37 8.45
N GLY A 147 2.31 6.17 7.86
CA GLY A 147 2.87 7.10 6.87
C GLY A 147 1.98 7.25 5.63
N SER A 148 1.35 6.17 5.18
CA SER A 148 0.44 6.16 4.03
C SER A 148 -0.92 6.80 4.37
N VAL A 149 -1.48 6.49 5.53
CA VAL A 149 -2.70 7.15 6.05
C VAL A 149 -2.46 8.64 6.27
N MET A 150 -1.27 9.05 6.71
CA MET A 150 -0.90 10.47 6.83
C MET A 150 -0.91 11.17 5.46
N ARG A 151 -0.44 10.51 4.39
CA ARG A 151 -0.52 11.07 3.02
C ARG A 151 -1.96 11.24 2.57
N TYR A 152 -2.80 10.24 2.82
CA TYR A 152 -4.24 10.33 2.57
C TYR A 152 -4.86 11.49 3.35
N TYR A 153 -4.57 11.62 4.65
CA TYR A 153 -5.07 12.70 5.51
C TYR A 153 -4.69 14.10 5.01
N ARG A 154 -3.49 14.26 4.44
CA ARG A 154 -3.07 15.56 3.88
C ARG A 154 -3.90 15.99 2.69
N VAL A 155 -4.47 15.06 1.94
CA VAL A 155 -5.36 15.33 0.79
C VAL A 155 -6.81 15.47 1.27
N PHE A 156 -7.22 14.63 2.22
CA PHE A 156 -8.58 14.55 2.76
C PHE A 156 -8.56 14.66 4.29
N PRO A 157 -8.42 15.87 4.85
CA PRO A 157 -8.37 16.07 6.29
C PRO A 157 -9.73 15.79 6.91
N ARG A 158 -9.83 14.67 7.67
CA ARG A 158 -11.01 14.25 8.42
C ARG A 158 -10.61 13.91 9.85
N GLU A 159 -11.49 14.25 10.81
CA GLU A 159 -11.17 14.03 12.23
C GLU A 159 -11.06 12.53 12.59
N ASP A 160 -11.89 11.66 12.01
CA ASP A 160 -11.80 10.21 12.22
C ASP A 160 -10.43 9.65 11.81
N ILE A 161 -9.87 10.11 10.68
CA ILE A 161 -8.54 9.72 10.20
C ILE A 161 -7.44 10.25 11.11
N LYS A 162 -7.57 11.49 11.59
CA LYS A 162 -6.63 12.07 12.56
C LYS A 162 -6.58 11.25 13.84
N GLN A 163 -7.73 10.87 14.39
CA GLN A 163 -7.81 10.06 15.60
C GLN A 163 -7.23 8.65 15.39
N MET A 164 -7.45 8.04 14.22
CA MET A 164 -6.82 6.78 13.83
C MET A 164 -5.28 6.88 13.84
N LEU A 165 -4.72 7.95 13.26
CA LEU A 165 -3.28 8.21 13.25
C LEU A 165 -2.71 8.41 14.65
N ILE A 166 -3.41 9.13 15.52
CA ILE A 166 -3.00 9.32 16.92
C ILE A 166 -2.94 7.97 17.64
N ARG A 167 -3.96 7.13 17.52
CA ARG A 167 -3.97 5.79 18.13
C ARG A 167 -2.84 4.90 17.61
N ALA A 168 -2.61 4.88 16.30
CA ALA A 168 -1.51 4.13 15.70
C ALA A 168 -0.13 4.59 16.21
N THR A 169 0.07 5.90 16.38
CA THR A 169 1.31 6.48 16.90
C THR A 169 1.54 6.09 18.37
N MET A 170 0.50 6.11 19.20
CA MET A 170 0.60 5.68 20.60
C MET A 170 1.00 4.20 20.72
N ILE A 171 0.52 3.35 19.83
CA ILE A 171 0.89 1.93 19.79
C ILE A 171 2.35 1.77 19.37
N LEU A 172 2.82 2.52 18.37
CA LEU A 172 4.23 2.52 17.96
C LEU A 172 5.15 2.97 19.10
N GLU A 173 4.77 4.01 19.84
CA GLU A 173 5.52 4.49 20.99
C GLU A 173 5.62 3.40 22.08
N ASN A 174 4.53 2.73 22.38
CA ASN A 174 4.53 1.63 23.35
C ASN A 174 5.40 0.47 22.90
N LEU A 175 5.34 0.05 21.63
CA LEU A 175 6.18 -1.00 21.09
C LEU A 175 7.69 -0.65 21.18
N LEU A 176 8.05 0.60 20.93
CA LEU A 176 9.42 1.07 21.04
C LEU A 176 9.92 1.06 22.50
N ARG A 177 9.09 1.46 23.46
CA ARG A 177 9.44 1.45 24.90
C ARG A 177 9.73 0.04 25.42
N TYR A 178 8.99 -0.97 24.96
CA TYR A 178 9.20 -2.36 25.38
C TYR A 178 10.38 -3.05 24.70
N HIS A 179 10.80 -2.59 23.51
CA HIS A 179 11.97 -3.16 22.83
C HIS A 179 13.32 -2.58 23.28
N VAL A 180 13.31 -1.46 23.99
CA VAL A 180 14.53 -0.84 24.55
C VAL A 180 14.89 -1.46 25.93
N LEU A 181 14.02 -2.28 26.50
CA LEU A 181 14.21 -2.91 27.82
C LEU A 181 14.59 -4.41 27.72
N LEU A 182 14.84 -4.93 26.54
CA LEU A 182 15.37 -6.27 26.28
C LEU A 182 16.74 -6.18 25.59
#